data_73bd629bf3e70340ce62427b53d83c47
#
_entry.id   73bd629bf3e70340ce62427b53d83c47
#
_cell.length_a   1.000
_cell.length_b   1.000
_cell.length_c   1.000
_cell.angle_alpha   90.00
_cell.angle_beta   90.00
_cell.angle_gamma   90.00
#
_symmetry.space_group_name_H-M   'P 1'
#
loop_
_entity.id
_entity.type
_entity.pdbx_description
1 polymer ?
#
loop_
_entity_poly.entity_id
_entity_poly.type
_entity_poly.pdbx_seq_one_letter_code
_entity_poly.pdbx_strand_id
1 'polypeptide(L)'
;MPALELVEDKATSVTFFPTSLVSRPSSASLDFKSPGGTVKESPTVTVASVGSGGSAGVSSVTSQVVVVVDDATGFAPGSPVWLETADGWKGPVMVDEVEGTTITFESAPPGTLTTAASFYGLGLSASLSAAATVDRDKWYKLEWTITTADSAVTVSREVAHVVRTQFSDPVSATEVKRYVAANWPGLAAGKTAGFFRTIATRANNRVRTLIQASGDFPHLVGAPSVFVDSGAGLAAVRIELAHQNLVPGDYEVATYVELTTNELLRAVREALANTYVDRGDTDSVDAGDVRQLVIIPAGRA
;
A
#
# COMPACT_ATOMS: atom_id res chain seq x y z
N MET A 1 -2.77 8.61 3.42
CA MET A 1 -1.79 7.59 2.97
C MET A 1 -0.40 8.12 3.29
N PRO A 2 0.57 7.27 3.65
CA PRO A 2 1.95 7.72 3.75
C PRO A 2 2.43 8.22 2.40
N ALA A 3 3.35 9.19 2.40
CA ALA A 3 3.95 9.69 1.17
C ALA A 3 4.76 8.60 0.48
N LEU A 4 4.79 8.63 -0.85
CA LEU A 4 5.60 7.73 -1.65
C LEU A 4 7.08 8.13 -1.51
N GLU A 5 7.97 7.16 -1.34
CA GLU A 5 9.41 7.39 -1.28
C GLU A 5 10.05 7.07 -2.63
N LEU A 6 10.60 8.07 -3.30
CA LEU A 6 11.36 7.98 -4.55
C LEU A 6 12.85 8.03 -4.24
N VAL A 7 13.64 7.13 -4.80
CA VAL A 7 15.08 7.12 -4.53
C VAL A 7 15.79 8.16 -5.38
N GLU A 8 16.66 8.95 -4.74
CA GLU A 8 17.52 9.95 -5.37
C GLU A 8 18.36 9.35 -6.50
N ASP A 9 18.53 10.10 -7.58
CA ASP A 9 19.33 9.72 -8.76
C ASP A 9 18.96 8.37 -9.39
N LYS A 10 17.72 7.88 -9.17
CA LYS A 10 17.26 6.63 -9.77
C LYS A 10 15.96 6.83 -10.54
N ALA A 11 15.93 6.24 -11.73
CA ALA A 11 14.69 6.07 -12.44
C ALA A 11 13.73 5.20 -11.59
N THR A 12 12.52 5.69 -11.37
CA THR A 12 11.54 5.03 -10.50
C THR A 12 10.21 4.91 -11.21
N SER A 13 9.67 3.69 -11.25
CA SER A 13 8.29 3.50 -11.71
C SER A 13 7.33 3.87 -10.60
N VAL A 14 6.36 4.71 -10.92
CA VAL A 14 5.26 5.09 -10.04
C VAL A 14 3.97 4.53 -10.59
N THR A 15 3.11 4.03 -9.70
CA THR A 15 1.83 3.45 -10.08
C THR A 15 0.72 4.04 -9.21
N PHE A 16 -0.34 4.47 -9.85
CA PHE A 16 -1.51 5.02 -9.19
C PHE A 16 -2.75 4.18 -9.53
N PHE A 17 -3.58 3.92 -8.54
CA PHE A 17 -4.85 3.20 -8.68
C PHE A 17 -6.01 4.12 -8.31
N PRO A 18 -6.69 4.71 -9.31
CA PRO A 18 -7.84 5.55 -9.03
C PRO A 18 -8.99 4.74 -8.43
N THR A 19 -9.54 5.20 -7.31
CA THR A 19 -10.58 4.47 -6.55
C THR A 19 -11.99 5.02 -6.75
N SER A 20 -12.14 6.14 -7.47
CA SER A 20 -13.42 6.85 -7.60
C SER A 20 -13.69 7.31 -9.03
N LEU A 21 -13.56 6.38 -9.99
CA LEU A 21 -13.94 6.66 -11.37
C LEU A 21 -15.39 6.26 -11.64
N VAL A 22 -16.07 7.01 -12.49
CA VAL A 22 -17.43 6.72 -12.95
C VAL A 22 -17.47 5.89 -14.22
N SER A 23 -16.37 5.89 -14.99
CA SER A 23 -16.18 5.06 -16.18
C SER A 23 -14.69 4.76 -16.38
N ARG A 24 -14.36 3.89 -17.35
CA ARG A 24 -12.98 3.47 -17.61
C ARG A 24 -12.09 4.65 -18.01
N PRO A 25 -10.80 4.68 -17.60
CA PRO A 25 -9.84 5.65 -18.11
C PRO A 25 -9.65 5.48 -19.63
N SER A 26 -9.73 6.57 -20.38
CA SER A 26 -9.39 6.61 -21.81
C SER A 26 -7.97 7.12 -22.04
N SER A 27 -7.53 8.06 -21.19
CA SER A 27 -6.16 8.57 -21.18
C SER A 27 -5.79 9.10 -19.80
N ALA A 28 -4.50 9.20 -19.53
CA ALA A 28 -4.00 9.83 -18.32
C ALA A 28 -2.68 10.55 -18.60
N SER A 29 -2.40 11.59 -17.82
CA SER A 29 -1.10 12.25 -17.75
C SER A 29 -0.64 12.38 -16.30
N LEU A 30 0.67 12.51 -16.11
CA LEU A 30 1.29 12.73 -14.82
C LEU A 30 2.19 13.96 -14.90
N ASP A 31 2.04 14.88 -13.96
CA ASP A 31 3.02 15.91 -13.68
C ASP A 31 3.70 15.61 -12.34
N PHE A 32 5.01 15.41 -12.39
CA PHE A 32 5.85 15.39 -11.19
C PHE A 32 6.32 16.79 -10.88
N LYS A 33 5.89 17.34 -9.74
CA LYS A 33 6.07 18.74 -9.35
C LYS A 33 6.93 18.84 -8.09
N SER A 34 7.84 19.82 -8.09
CA SER A 34 8.58 20.21 -6.89
C SER A 34 7.63 20.71 -5.79
N PRO A 35 8.09 20.83 -4.53
CA PRO A 35 7.31 21.42 -3.43
C PRO A 35 6.76 22.81 -3.76
N GLY A 36 7.53 23.62 -4.51
CA GLY A 36 7.12 24.94 -4.99
C GLY A 36 6.13 24.93 -6.16
N GLY A 37 5.74 23.75 -6.67
CA GLY A 37 4.76 23.61 -7.74
C GLY A 37 5.33 23.63 -9.16
N THR A 38 6.64 23.77 -9.34
CA THR A 38 7.28 23.69 -10.66
C THR A 38 7.28 22.24 -11.17
N VAL A 39 6.85 22.04 -12.40
CA VAL A 39 6.91 20.73 -13.06
C VAL A 39 8.38 20.37 -13.31
N LYS A 40 8.80 19.23 -12.76
CA LYS A 40 10.12 18.64 -12.97
C LYS A 40 10.13 17.70 -14.17
N GLU A 41 9.07 16.94 -14.34
CA GLU A 41 8.90 16.00 -15.43
C GLU A 41 7.41 15.70 -15.68
N SER A 42 7.05 15.46 -16.94
CA SER A 42 5.73 14.96 -17.35
C SER A 42 5.95 13.67 -18.16
N PRO A 43 6.14 12.52 -17.50
CA PRO A 43 6.43 11.27 -18.15
C PRO A 43 5.20 10.73 -18.88
N THR A 44 5.43 9.88 -19.89
CA THR A 44 4.34 9.15 -20.55
C THR A 44 3.67 8.21 -19.55
N VAL A 45 2.34 8.30 -19.47
CA VAL A 45 1.53 7.41 -18.63
C VAL A 45 1.01 6.25 -19.47
N THR A 46 1.18 5.05 -18.94
CA THR A 46 0.56 3.83 -19.46
C THR A 46 -0.67 3.51 -18.63
N VAL A 47 -1.80 3.33 -19.28
CA VAL A 47 -3.02 2.80 -18.65
C VAL A 47 -2.92 1.28 -18.69
N ALA A 48 -2.97 0.62 -17.55
CA ALA A 48 -2.97 -0.83 -17.48
C ALA A 48 -4.18 -1.42 -18.22
N SER A 49 -3.97 -2.52 -18.90
CA SER A 49 -5.02 -3.27 -19.58
C SER A 49 -4.99 -4.74 -19.13
N VAL A 50 -6.14 -5.38 -19.18
CA VAL A 50 -6.26 -6.84 -19.10
C VAL A 50 -6.88 -7.35 -20.40
N GLY A 51 -6.55 -8.58 -20.76
CA GLY A 51 -6.87 -9.12 -22.08
C GLY A 51 -6.03 -8.47 -23.20
N SER A 52 -5.75 -9.20 -24.25
CA SER A 52 -4.97 -8.72 -25.40
C SER A 52 -5.66 -7.58 -26.17
N GLY A 53 -6.98 -7.47 -26.04
CA GLY A 53 -7.79 -6.40 -26.62
C GLY A 53 -8.04 -5.20 -25.70
N GLY A 54 -7.44 -5.17 -24.49
CA GLY A 54 -7.65 -4.11 -23.49
C GLY A 54 -8.81 -4.36 -22.53
N SER A 55 -9.52 -5.46 -22.70
CA SER A 55 -10.55 -5.99 -21.80
C SER A 55 -10.58 -7.51 -21.86
N ALA A 56 -11.05 -8.14 -20.78
CA ALA A 56 -11.27 -9.59 -20.73
C ALA A 56 -12.74 -9.87 -20.37
N GLY A 57 -13.41 -10.63 -21.26
CA GLY A 57 -14.79 -11.07 -21.05
C GLY A 57 -14.85 -12.22 -20.04
N VAL A 58 -15.96 -12.31 -19.29
CA VAL A 58 -16.21 -13.45 -18.41
C VAL A 58 -16.79 -14.61 -19.20
N SER A 59 -16.05 -15.70 -19.32
CA SER A 59 -16.48 -16.93 -20.01
C SER A 59 -17.40 -17.79 -19.14
N SER A 60 -17.10 -17.89 -17.83
CA SER A 60 -17.96 -18.55 -16.85
C SER A 60 -17.74 -18.02 -15.45
N VAL A 61 -18.75 -18.19 -14.59
CA VAL A 61 -18.71 -17.82 -13.17
C VAL A 61 -18.82 -19.06 -12.33
N THR A 62 -17.73 -19.44 -11.65
CA THR A 62 -17.71 -20.58 -10.73
C THR A 62 -18.28 -20.17 -9.37
N SER A 63 -17.92 -18.97 -8.91
CA SER A 63 -18.48 -18.32 -7.72
C SER A 63 -18.34 -16.82 -7.85
N GLN A 64 -18.88 -16.04 -6.89
CA GLN A 64 -18.74 -14.57 -6.93
C GLN A 64 -17.29 -14.08 -6.70
N VAL A 65 -16.37 -14.97 -6.35
CA VAL A 65 -14.94 -14.67 -6.20
C VAL A 65 -14.05 -15.44 -7.17
N VAL A 66 -14.60 -16.37 -7.97
CA VAL A 66 -13.84 -17.19 -8.94
C VAL A 66 -14.53 -17.16 -10.30
N VAL A 67 -13.84 -16.67 -11.29
CA VAL A 67 -14.33 -16.60 -12.68
C VAL A 67 -13.32 -17.20 -13.65
N VAL A 68 -13.81 -17.64 -14.80
CA VAL A 68 -12.99 -17.94 -15.97
C VAL A 68 -13.17 -16.81 -16.96
N VAL A 69 -12.07 -16.23 -17.41
CA VAL A 69 -12.05 -15.18 -18.44
C VAL A 69 -11.64 -15.75 -19.81
N ASP A 70 -11.96 -15.04 -20.85
CA ASP A 70 -11.57 -15.40 -22.22
C ASP A 70 -10.08 -15.18 -22.47
N ASP A 71 -9.48 -14.19 -21.81
CA ASP A 71 -8.06 -13.85 -21.90
C ASP A 71 -7.54 -13.34 -20.57
N ALA A 72 -6.62 -14.08 -19.95
CA ALA A 72 -6.02 -13.74 -18.65
C ALA A 72 -4.78 -12.83 -18.78
N THR A 73 -4.43 -12.37 -19.98
CA THR A 73 -3.28 -11.48 -20.18
C THR A 73 -3.43 -10.21 -19.34
N GLY A 74 -2.39 -9.80 -18.64
CA GLY A 74 -2.37 -8.57 -17.82
C GLY A 74 -2.99 -8.70 -16.44
N PHE A 75 -3.66 -9.82 -16.12
CA PHE A 75 -4.03 -10.09 -14.72
C PHE A 75 -2.79 -10.50 -13.93
N ALA A 76 -2.64 -9.92 -12.76
CA ALA A 76 -1.57 -10.29 -11.85
C ALA A 76 -2.07 -10.28 -10.39
N PRO A 77 -1.61 -11.22 -9.55
CA PRO A 77 -1.93 -11.21 -8.15
C PRO A 77 -1.58 -9.88 -7.48
N GLY A 78 -2.53 -9.32 -6.71
CA GLY A 78 -2.41 -8.02 -6.06
C GLY A 78 -2.68 -6.81 -6.95
N SER A 79 -3.04 -7.00 -8.24
CA SER A 79 -3.46 -5.90 -9.11
C SER A 79 -4.96 -5.63 -8.98
N PRO A 80 -5.39 -4.35 -8.97
CA PRO A 80 -6.78 -4.00 -9.05
C PRO A 80 -7.29 -4.08 -10.49
N VAL A 81 -8.52 -4.55 -10.63
CA VAL A 81 -9.25 -4.54 -11.89
C VAL A 81 -10.63 -3.92 -11.69
N TRP A 82 -11.16 -3.32 -12.76
CA TRP A 82 -12.52 -2.83 -12.79
C TRP A 82 -13.41 -3.77 -13.58
N LEU A 83 -14.67 -3.79 -13.18
CA LEU A 83 -15.71 -4.62 -13.78
C LEU A 83 -16.76 -3.72 -14.43
N GLU A 84 -17.05 -3.95 -15.71
CA GLU A 84 -18.19 -3.37 -16.40
C GLU A 84 -19.29 -4.42 -16.48
N THR A 85 -20.46 -4.08 -15.99
CA THR A 85 -21.68 -4.91 -16.01
C THR A 85 -22.81 -4.16 -16.67
N ALA A 86 -23.97 -4.80 -16.86
CA ALA A 86 -25.17 -4.14 -17.30
C ALA A 86 -25.60 -2.97 -16.37
N ASP A 87 -25.23 -3.05 -15.08
CA ASP A 87 -25.51 -2.01 -14.08
C ASP A 87 -24.41 -0.93 -14.01
N GLY A 88 -23.49 -0.93 -14.97
CA GLY A 88 -22.40 0.04 -15.12
C GLY A 88 -21.07 -0.40 -14.51
N TRP A 89 -20.22 0.58 -14.32
CA TRP A 89 -18.85 0.44 -13.85
C TRP A 89 -18.77 0.15 -12.34
N LYS A 90 -18.09 -0.91 -11.94
CA LYS A 90 -17.97 -1.39 -10.56
C LYS A 90 -16.52 -1.66 -10.19
N GLY A 91 -16.17 -1.49 -8.94
CA GLY A 91 -14.84 -1.84 -8.41
C GLY A 91 -14.18 -0.71 -7.64
N PRO A 92 -12.86 -0.74 -7.44
CA PRO A 92 -11.94 -1.81 -7.90
C PRO A 92 -12.08 -3.11 -7.13
N VAL A 93 -11.70 -4.22 -7.78
CA VAL A 93 -11.61 -5.55 -7.19
C VAL A 93 -10.17 -6.01 -7.29
N MET A 94 -9.63 -6.56 -6.21
CA MET A 94 -8.25 -7.02 -6.16
C MET A 94 -8.15 -8.46 -6.65
N VAL A 95 -7.27 -8.70 -7.59
CA VAL A 95 -6.91 -10.05 -8.04
C VAL A 95 -6.07 -10.72 -6.96
N ASP A 96 -6.49 -11.90 -6.55
CA ASP A 96 -5.77 -12.71 -5.58
C ASP A 96 -4.85 -13.73 -6.24
N GLU A 97 -5.40 -14.51 -7.15
CA GLU A 97 -4.69 -15.58 -7.84
C GLU A 97 -5.09 -15.63 -9.31
N VAL A 98 -4.13 -16.06 -10.14
CA VAL A 98 -4.33 -16.30 -11.58
C VAL A 98 -3.81 -17.69 -11.89
N GLU A 99 -4.69 -18.60 -12.33
CA GLU A 99 -4.36 -19.95 -12.74
C GLU A 99 -4.91 -20.23 -14.17
N GLY A 100 -4.04 -20.13 -15.16
CA GLY A 100 -4.46 -20.18 -16.57
C GLY A 100 -5.43 -19.04 -16.87
N THR A 101 -6.66 -19.36 -17.23
CA THR A 101 -7.75 -18.38 -17.46
C THR A 101 -8.68 -18.21 -16.25
N THR A 102 -8.39 -18.91 -15.16
CA THR A 102 -9.17 -18.77 -13.90
C THR A 102 -8.61 -17.64 -13.05
N ILE A 103 -9.44 -16.68 -12.70
CA ILE A 103 -9.10 -15.54 -11.85
C ILE A 103 -9.85 -15.66 -10.53
N THR A 104 -9.10 -15.60 -9.44
CA THR A 104 -9.64 -15.53 -8.08
C THR A 104 -9.47 -14.12 -7.55
N PHE A 105 -10.50 -13.56 -6.93
CA PHE A 105 -10.49 -12.24 -6.29
C PHE A 105 -10.36 -12.36 -4.78
N GLU A 106 -9.76 -11.36 -4.14
CA GLU A 106 -9.64 -11.28 -2.67
C GLU A 106 -11.02 -11.19 -1.98
N SER A 107 -12.00 -10.62 -2.66
CA SER A 107 -13.39 -10.48 -2.19
C SER A 107 -14.35 -10.46 -3.38
N ALA A 108 -15.62 -10.74 -3.12
CA ALA A 108 -16.64 -10.62 -4.14
C ALA A 108 -16.70 -9.17 -4.68
N PRO A 109 -16.73 -9.00 -6.02
CA PRO A 109 -16.94 -7.69 -6.62
C PRO A 109 -18.30 -7.10 -6.19
N PRO A 110 -18.41 -5.77 -6.17
CA PRO A 110 -19.71 -5.14 -5.95
C PRO A 110 -20.67 -5.45 -7.12
N GLY A 111 -21.76 -6.08 -6.83
CA GLY A 111 -22.76 -6.55 -7.80
C GLY A 111 -22.63 -8.03 -8.15
N THR A 112 -23.51 -8.54 -8.99
CA THR A 112 -23.53 -9.95 -9.39
C THR A 112 -22.68 -10.16 -10.65
N LEU A 113 -21.67 -11.02 -10.55
CA LEU A 113 -20.88 -11.47 -11.70
C LEU A 113 -21.74 -12.35 -12.62
N THR A 114 -21.71 -12.04 -13.90
CA THR A 114 -22.32 -12.81 -14.98
C THR A 114 -21.39 -12.91 -16.16
N THR A 115 -21.68 -13.77 -17.13
CA THR A 115 -20.94 -13.90 -18.38
C THR A 115 -21.08 -12.70 -19.32
N ALA A 116 -21.95 -11.73 -19.01
CA ALA A 116 -22.05 -10.46 -19.73
C ALA A 116 -21.07 -9.39 -19.20
N ALA A 117 -20.31 -9.70 -18.15
CA ALA A 117 -19.37 -8.77 -17.56
C ALA A 117 -18.03 -8.78 -18.30
N SER A 118 -17.33 -7.65 -18.24
CA SER A 118 -15.96 -7.50 -18.76
C SER A 118 -15.06 -6.86 -17.71
N PHE A 119 -13.83 -7.31 -17.64
CA PHE A 119 -12.80 -6.72 -16.78
C PHE A 119 -11.89 -5.79 -17.55
N TYR A 120 -11.44 -4.75 -16.88
CA TYR A 120 -10.47 -3.77 -17.35
C TYR A 120 -9.37 -3.57 -16.33
N GLY A 121 -8.12 -3.43 -16.79
CA GLY A 121 -7.02 -3.06 -15.91
C GLY A 121 -7.20 -1.64 -15.36
N LEU A 122 -6.74 -1.44 -14.14
CA LEU A 122 -6.84 -0.15 -13.46
C LEU A 122 -5.51 0.27 -12.84
N GLY A 123 -4.46 0.22 -13.53
CA GLY A 123 -3.21 0.84 -13.09
C GLY A 123 -2.85 1.98 -14.03
N LEU A 124 -2.49 3.12 -13.48
CA LEU A 124 -1.79 4.17 -14.21
C LEU A 124 -0.33 4.08 -13.82
N SER A 125 0.55 3.80 -14.76
CA SER A 125 1.98 3.70 -14.48
C SER A 125 2.78 4.69 -15.32
N ALA A 126 3.82 5.24 -14.73
CA ALA A 126 4.77 6.11 -15.40
C ALA A 126 6.17 5.88 -14.83
N SER A 127 7.19 6.11 -15.65
CA SER A 127 8.58 6.04 -15.21
C SER A 127 9.15 7.45 -15.11
N LEU A 128 9.50 7.86 -13.90
CA LEU A 128 10.26 9.07 -13.66
C LEU A 128 11.72 8.80 -13.96
N SER A 129 12.38 9.74 -14.63
CA SER A 129 13.80 9.64 -14.92
C SER A 129 14.65 9.89 -13.66
N ALA A 130 15.89 9.42 -13.65
CA ALA A 130 16.84 9.75 -12.60
C ALA A 130 17.05 11.27 -12.47
N ALA A 131 17.03 12.00 -13.59
CA ALA A 131 17.18 13.45 -13.59
C ALA A 131 16.05 14.21 -12.89
N ALA A 132 14.84 13.62 -12.81
CA ALA A 132 13.72 14.22 -12.10
C ALA A 132 13.84 14.08 -10.58
N THR A 133 14.59 13.10 -10.10
CA THR A 133 14.77 12.77 -8.67
C THR A 133 16.16 13.15 -8.11
N VAL A 134 16.88 14.07 -8.75
CA VAL A 134 18.21 14.52 -8.31
C VAL A 134 18.16 15.28 -6.98
N ASP A 135 17.15 16.12 -6.79
CA ASP A 135 17.09 16.97 -5.61
C ASP A 135 16.34 16.23 -4.49
N ARG A 136 17.05 15.88 -3.43
CA ARG A 136 16.42 15.38 -2.19
C ARG A 136 15.56 16.49 -1.59
N ASP A 137 14.29 16.21 -1.45
CA ASP A 137 13.36 17.09 -0.77
C ASP A 137 12.07 16.33 -0.43
N LYS A 138 11.26 16.95 0.42
CA LYS A 138 9.97 16.46 0.88
C LYS A 138 8.86 17.22 0.16
N TRP A 139 7.68 16.60 0.12
CA TRP A 139 6.47 17.27 -0.39
C TRP A 139 6.43 17.49 -1.91
N TYR A 140 7.17 16.70 -2.70
CA TYR A 140 6.91 16.59 -4.13
C TYR A 140 5.46 16.13 -4.36
N LYS A 141 4.91 16.49 -5.51
CA LYS A 141 3.54 16.16 -5.88
C LYS A 141 3.54 15.37 -7.17
N LEU A 142 2.85 14.24 -7.15
CA LEU A 142 2.45 13.48 -8.32
C LEU A 142 1.02 13.88 -8.63
N GLU A 143 0.81 14.67 -9.67
CA GLU A 143 -0.51 15.13 -10.08
C GLU A 143 -0.97 14.35 -11.31
N TRP A 144 -1.89 13.42 -11.08
CA TRP A 144 -2.48 12.57 -12.10
C TRP A 144 -3.73 13.24 -12.65
N THR A 145 -3.77 13.48 -13.97
CA THR A 145 -4.96 13.93 -14.68
C THR A 145 -5.50 12.76 -15.51
N ILE A 146 -6.72 12.32 -15.21
CA ILE A 146 -7.34 11.14 -15.80
C ILE A 146 -8.55 11.61 -16.60
N THR A 147 -8.59 11.26 -17.87
CA THR A 147 -9.78 11.44 -18.73
C THR A 147 -10.44 10.09 -18.90
N THR A 148 -11.72 10.03 -18.63
CA THR A 148 -12.54 8.81 -18.76
C THR A 148 -13.21 8.72 -20.13
N ALA A 149 -13.78 7.57 -20.46
CA ALA A 149 -14.40 7.31 -21.77
C ALA A 149 -15.60 8.23 -22.07
N ASP A 150 -16.28 8.71 -21.05
CA ASP A 150 -17.34 9.74 -21.12
C ASP A 150 -16.82 11.19 -21.11
N SER A 151 -15.52 11.38 -21.30
CA SER A 151 -14.80 12.66 -21.33
C SER A 151 -14.83 13.43 -19.99
N ALA A 152 -15.17 12.80 -18.88
CA ALA A 152 -14.98 13.39 -17.57
C ALA A 152 -13.48 13.44 -17.21
N VAL A 153 -13.06 14.53 -16.56
CA VAL A 153 -11.67 14.72 -16.13
C VAL A 153 -11.59 14.70 -14.61
N THR A 154 -10.75 13.84 -14.09
CA THR A 154 -10.45 13.75 -12.67
C THR A 154 -8.97 14.07 -12.42
N VAL A 155 -8.71 14.92 -11.44
CA VAL A 155 -7.34 15.22 -11.00
C VAL A 155 -7.12 14.62 -9.61
N SER A 156 -6.11 13.78 -9.48
CA SER A 156 -5.70 13.19 -8.22
C SER A 156 -4.27 13.61 -7.87
N ARG A 157 -3.98 13.76 -6.59
CA ARG A 157 -2.68 14.21 -6.11
C ARG A 157 -2.17 13.27 -5.03
N GLU A 158 -0.94 12.82 -5.22
CA GLU A 158 -0.18 12.08 -4.22
C GLU A 158 1.03 12.89 -3.78
N VAL A 159 1.45 12.69 -2.55
CA VAL A 159 2.68 13.28 -2.01
C VAL A 159 3.81 12.28 -2.16
N ALA A 160 4.96 12.75 -2.61
CA ALA A 160 6.19 11.97 -2.66
C ALA A 160 7.33 12.71 -1.94
N HIS A 161 8.29 11.93 -1.46
CA HIS A 161 9.57 12.42 -0.96
C HIS A 161 10.67 11.81 -1.81
N VAL A 162 11.60 12.64 -2.27
CA VAL A 162 12.84 12.14 -2.88
C VAL A 162 13.82 11.87 -1.75
N VAL A 163 14.21 10.62 -1.60
CA VAL A 163 14.94 10.10 -0.45
C VAL A 163 16.18 9.34 -0.91
N ARG A 164 17.20 9.32 -0.09
CA ARG A 164 18.41 8.52 -0.35
C ARG A 164 18.13 7.03 -0.24
N THR A 165 17.42 6.63 0.79
CA THR A 165 17.11 5.22 1.08
C THR A 165 15.66 5.11 1.50
N GLN A 166 14.93 4.16 0.92
CA GLN A 166 13.56 3.88 1.32
C GLN A 166 13.51 3.20 2.68
N PHE A 167 12.48 3.51 3.44
CA PHE A 167 12.19 2.80 4.68
C PHE A 167 11.83 1.34 4.40
N SER A 168 12.57 0.43 5.01
CA SER A 168 12.28 -1.01 4.90
C SER A 168 11.06 -1.39 5.74
N ASP A 169 10.13 -2.08 5.13
CA ASP A 169 8.93 -2.54 5.79
C ASP A 169 9.23 -3.56 6.89
N PRO A 170 8.78 -3.34 8.13
CA PRO A 170 9.08 -4.23 9.26
C PRO A 170 8.33 -5.58 9.21
N VAL A 171 7.35 -5.73 8.33
CA VAL A 171 6.52 -6.94 8.24
C VAL A 171 6.40 -7.43 6.81
N SER A 172 6.69 -8.70 6.58
CA SER A 172 6.45 -9.40 5.32
C SER A 172 5.14 -10.21 5.34
N ALA A 173 4.60 -10.50 4.16
CA ALA A 173 3.43 -11.38 4.02
C ALA A 173 3.68 -12.79 4.61
N THR A 174 4.94 -13.27 4.53
CA THR A 174 5.36 -14.57 5.10
C THR A 174 5.26 -14.57 6.62
N GLU A 175 5.64 -13.46 7.28
CA GLU A 175 5.54 -13.32 8.73
C GLU A 175 4.09 -13.25 9.17
N VAL A 176 3.23 -12.52 8.45
CA VAL A 176 1.77 -12.53 8.70
C VAL A 176 1.22 -13.93 8.57
N LYS A 177 1.55 -14.66 7.49
CA LYS A 177 1.10 -16.04 7.30
C LYS A 177 1.55 -16.95 8.46
N ARG A 178 2.80 -16.81 8.89
CA ARG A 178 3.34 -17.59 10.03
C ARG A 178 2.58 -17.28 11.33
N TYR A 179 2.30 -16.00 11.59
CA TYR A 179 1.55 -15.59 12.77
C TYR A 179 0.11 -16.12 12.74
N VAL A 180 -0.59 -16.02 11.61
CA VAL A 180 -1.95 -16.55 11.45
C VAL A 180 -1.95 -18.07 11.57
N ALA A 181 -0.97 -18.76 10.99
CA ALA A 181 -0.87 -20.22 11.11
C ALA A 181 -0.64 -20.70 12.54
N ALA A 182 0.10 -19.94 13.35
CA ALA A 182 0.34 -20.25 14.75
C ALA A 182 -0.91 -20.06 15.63
N ASN A 183 -1.75 -19.07 15.34
CA ASN A 183 -2.91 -18.71 16.15
C ASN A 183 -4.23 -19.29 15.62
N TRP A 184 -4.36 -19.45 14.32
CA TRP A 184 -5.56 -19.98 13.64
C TRP A 184 -5.18 -20.90 12.47
N PRO A 185 -4.66 -22.11 12.75
CA PRO A 185 -4.12 -22.99 11.70
C PRO A 185 -5.14 -23.37 10.62
N GLY A 186 -6.40 -23.60 10.98
CA GLY A 186 -7.46 -23.89 10.03
C GLY A 186 -7.79 -22.70 9.12
N LEU A 187 -7.67 -21.48 9.64
CA LEU A 187 -7.88 -20.28 8.85
C LEU A 187 -6.72 -20.02 7.88
N ALA A 188 -5.48 -20.25 8.33
CA ALA A 188 -4.31 -20.06 7.49
C ALA A 188 -4.33 -20.92 6.23
N ALA A 189 -4.88 -22.14 6.33
CA ALA A 189 -5.01 -23.05 5.20
C ALA A 189 -6.07 -22.59 4.17
N GLY A 190 -7.05 -21.79 4.60
CA GLY A 190 -8.14 -21.31 3.75
C GLY A 190 -7.95 -19.87 3.25
N LYS A 191 -6.86 -19.18 3.64
CA LYS A 191 -6.57 -17.82 3.19
C LYS A 191 -5.53 -17.82 2.09
N THR A 192 -5.74 -16.92 1.17
CA THR A 192 -4.93 -16.73 -0.03
C THR A 192 -3.66 -15.92 0.24
N ALA A 193 -2.72 -15.93 -0.68
CA ALA A 193 -1.50 -15.13 -0.59
C ALA A 193 -1.82 -13.63 -0.56
N GLY A 194 -2.87 -13.19 -1.27
CA GLY A 194 -3.34 -11.80 -1.30
C GLY A 194 -3.79 -11.32 0.06
N PHE A 195 -4.52 -12.13 0.81
CA PHE A 195 -4.92 -11.79 2.18
C PHE A 195 -3.70 -11.41 3.05
N PHE A 196 -2.64 -12.23 3.03
CA PHE A 196 -1.46 -11.98 3.85
C PHE A 196 -0.69 -10.75 3.38
N ARG A 197 -0.61 -10.51 2.06
CA ARG A 197 -0.01 -9.29 1.50
C ARG A 197 -0.77 -8.05 1.95
N THR A 198 -2.09 -8.06 1.84
CA THR A 198 -2.95 -6.93 2.23
C THR A 198 -2.78 -6.58 3.70
N ILE A 199 -2.77 -7.59 4.58
CA ILE A 199 -2.54 -7.36 6.02
C ILE A 199 -1.13 -6.79 6.26
N ALA A 200 -0.08 -7.34 5.61
CA ALA A 200 1.28 -6.83 5.75
C ALA A 200 1.38 -5.37 5.31
N THR A 201 0.84 -5.03 4.14
CA THR A 201 0.85 -3.66 3.60
C THR A 201 0.14 -2.68 4.54
N ARG A 202 -1.03 -3.03 5.05
CA ARG A 202 -1.78 -2.17 5.99
C ARG A 202 -1.04 -1.99 7.31
N ALA A 203 -0.45 -3.06 7.84
CA ALA A 203 0.36 -3.00 9.06
C ALA A 203 1.57 -2.09 8.89
N ASN A 204 2.32 -2.22 7.80
CA ASN A 204 3.46 -1.37 7.49
C ASN A 204 3.05 0.11 7.33
N ASN A 205 1.95 0.38 6.62
CA ASN A 205 1.41 1.73 6.48
C ASN A 205 1.02 2.34 7.84
N ARG A 206 0.50 1.54 8.76
CA ARG A 206 0.17 2.00 10.12
C ARG A 206 1.44 2.38 10.89
N VAL A 207 2.50 1.59 10.82
CA VAL A 207 3.80 1.92 11.43
C VAL A 207 4.35 3.21 10.85
N ARG A 208 4.39 3.36 9.52
CA ARG A 208 4.83 4.58 8.82
C ARG A 208 4.03 5.81 9.27
N THR A 209 2.71 5.69 9.37
CA THR A 209 1.84 6.77 9.83
C THR A 209 2.16 7.20 11.25
N LEU A 210 2.46 6.27 12.14
CA LEU A 210 2.82 6.58 13.53
C LEU A 210 4.20 7.23 13.65
N ILE A 211 5.17 6.83 12.83
CA ILE A 211 6.47 7.52 12.76
C ILE A 211 6.25 8.98 12.34
N GLN A 212 5.44 9.22 11.29
CA GLN A 212 5.11 10.57 10.83
C GLN A 212 4.35 11.38 11.90
N ALA A 213 3.42 10.76 12.59
CA ALA A 213 2.68 11.40 13.70
C ALA A 213 3.60 11.76 14.89
N SER A 214 4.74 11.10 15.02
CA SER A 214 5.78 11.43 16.02
C SER A 214 6.67 12.61 15.60
N GLY A 215 6.45 13.17 14.40
CA GLY A 215 7.23 14.28 13.83
C GLY A 215 8.48 13.84 13.07
N ASP A 216 8.69 12.55 12.92
CA ASP A 216 9.83 11.99 12.19
C ASP A 216 9.38 11.48 10.79
N PHE A 217 10.34 11.30 9.88
CA PHE A 217 10.06 10.71 8.57
C PHE A 217 10.61 9.28 8.52
N PRO A 218 9.85 8.30 8.00
CA PRO A 218 10.29 6.90 7.97
C PRO A 218 11.66 6.70 7.33
N HIS A 219 11.92 7.34 6.19
CA HIS A 219 13.17 7.22 5.45
C HIS A 219 14.41 7.80 6.17
N LEU A 220 14.21 8.63 7.19
CA LEU A 220 15.30 9.19 7.99
C LEU A 220 15.69 8.29 9.17
N VAL A 221 14.95 7.20 9.40
CA VAL A 221 15.26 6.24 10.47
C VAL A 221 16.46 5.38 10.06
N GLY A 222 17.55 5.48 10.81
CA GLY A 222 18.81 4.83 10.47
C GLY A 222 18.83 3.30 10.58
N ALA A 223 17.94 2.73 11.40
CA ALA A 223 17.85 1.28 11.58
C ALA A 223 16.38 0.82 11.61
N PRO A 224 15.72 0.64 10.45
CA PRO A 224 14.31 0.22 10.40
C PRO A 224 14.01 -1.11 11.12
N SER A 225 15.01 -2.00 11.27
CA SER A 225 14.86 -3.27 11.99
C SER A 225 14.43 -3.12 13.45
N VAL A 226 14.67 -1.97 14.07
CA VAL A 226 14.23 -1.71 15.46
C VAL A 226 12.69 -1.78 15.61
N PHE A 227 11.93 -1.58 14.52
CA PHE A 227 10.46 -1.73 14.56
C PHE A 227 10.04 -3.20 14.53
N VAL A 228 10.89 -4.10 14.03
CA VAL A 228 10.72 -5.56 14.17
C VAL A 228 11.02 -5.96 15.60
N ASP A 229 12.20 -5.54 16.13
CA ASP A 229 12.70 -5.92 17.44
C ASP A 229 11.80 -5.39 18.58
N SER A 230 11.25 -4.19 18.43
CA SER A 230 10.28 -3.63 19.39
C SER A 230 8.89 -4.29 19.35
N GLY A 231 8.63 -5.13 18.35
CA GLY A 231 7.32 -5.74 18.14
C GLY A 231 6.26 -4.83 17.51
N ALA A 232 6.64 -3.63 17.04
CA ALA A 232 5.70 -2.68 16.44
C ALA A 232 5.00 -3.26 15.20
N GLY A 233 5.76 -3.94 14.33
CA GLY A 233 5.19 -4.61 13.15
C GLY A 233 4.13 -5.65 13.51
N LEU A 234 4.42 -6.50 14.50
CA LEU A 234 3.49 -7.53 14.94
C LEU A 234 2.24 -6.95 15.63
N ALA A 235 2.39 -5.90 16.41
CA ALA A 235 1.24 -5.20 17.03
C ALA A 235 0.33 -4.60 15.95
N ALA A 236 0.91 -4.00 14.89
CA ALA A 236 0.15 -3.48 13.75
C ALA A 236 -0.60 -4.62 13.00
N VAL A 237 0.04 -5.77 12.77
CA VAL A 237 -0.62 -6.96 12.18
C VAL A 237 -1.82 -7.40 13.01
N ARG A 238 -1.69 -7.46 14.32
CA ARG A 238 -2.80 -7.86 15.22
C ARG A 238 -3.99 -6.93 15.14
N ILE A 239 -3.77 -5.62 14.99
CA ILE A 239 -4.85 -4.64 14.78
C ILE A 239 -5.54 -4.90 13.44
N GLU A 240 -4.79 -5.12 12.36
CA GLU A 240 -5.38 -5.37 11.05
C GLU A 240 -6.17 -6.69 11.01
N LEU A 241 -5.71 -7.72 11.70
CA LEU A 241 -6.45 -8.98 11.86
C LEU A 241 -7.72 -8.78 12.69
N ALA A 242 -7.68 -7.99 13.76
CA ALA A 242 -8.85 -7.68 14.56
C ALA A 242 -9.94 -6.96 13.75
N HIS A 243 -9.56 -6.08 12.82
CA HIS A 243 -10.51 -5.47 11.87
C HIS A 243 -11.16 -6.49 10.90
N GLN A 244 -10.60 -7.68 10.78
CA GLN A 244 -11.19 -8.83 10.08
C GLN A 244 -11.94 -9.78 11.03
N ASN A 245 -12.27 -9.35 12.25
CA ASN A 245 -12.85 -10.14 13.33
C ASN A 245 -11.98 -11.35 13.75
N LEU A 246 -10.69 -11.30 13.53
CA LEU A 246 -9.72 -12.31 13.93
C LEU A 246 -9.01 -11.84 15.20
N VAL A 247 -9.59 -12.17 16.33
CA VAL A 247 -9.08 -11.84 17.66
C VAL A 247 -8.78 -13.16 18.40
N PRO A 248 -7.59 -13.29 19.03
CA PRO A 248 -7.29 -14.50 19.80
C PRO A 248 -8.05 -14.50 21.13
N GLY A 249 -8.60 -15.67 21.52
CA GLY A 249 -9.32 -15.83 22.77
C GLY A 249 -10.72 -15.19 22.78
N ASP A 250 -11.23 -14.93 23.97
CA ASP A 250 -12.58 -14.41 24.19
C ASP A 250 -12.64 -12.88 24.32
N TYR A 251 -11.69 -12.16 23.71
CA TYR A 251 -11.67 -10.70 23.75
C TYR A 251 -12.76 -10.10 22.87
N GLU A 252 -13.42 -9.07 23.37
CA GLU A 252 -14.20 -8.18 22.53
C GLU A 252 -13.27 -7.43 21.57
N VAL A 253 -13.64 -7.36 20.28
CA VAL A 253 -12.80 -6.75 19.22
C VAL A 253 -12.35 -5.35 19.57
N ALA A 254 -13.26 -4.49 20.08
CA ALA A 254 -12.94 -3.11 20.44
C ALA A 254 -11.89 -3.03 21.54
N THR A 255 -12.06 -3.79 22.61
CA THR A 255 -11.10 -3.85 23.72
C THR A 255 -9.74 -4.37 23.26
N TYR A 256 -9.71 -5.41 22.40
CA TYR A 256 -8.48 -5.94 21.86
C TYR A 256 -7.74 -4.93 21.00
N VAL A 257 -8.45 -4.21 20.12
CA VAL A 257 -7.90 -3.14 19.27
C VAL A 257 -7.31 -2.02 20.13
N GLU A 258 -8.00 -1.59 21.18
CA GLU A 258 -7.51 -0.55 22.08
C GLU A 258 -6.21 -0.94 22.79
N LEU A 259 -6.18 -2.13 23.41
CA LEU A 259 -4.99 -2.66 24.08
C LEU A 259 -3.81 -2.79 23.14
N THR A 260 -4.05 -3.35 21.94
CA THR A 260 -3.01 -3.55 20.93
C THR A 260 -2.54 -2.23 20.32
N THR A 261 -3.43 -1.23 20.23
CA THR A 261 -3.04 0.14 19.78
C THR A 261 -2.11 0.78 20.78
N ASN A 262 -2.37 0.66 22.08
CA ASN A 262 -1.49 1.18 23.13
C ASN A 262 -0.13 0.46 23.11
N GLU A 263 -0.11 -0.84 22.88
CA GLU A 263 1.13 -1.60 22.69
C GLU A 263 1.92 -1.13 21.47
N LEU A 264 1.25 -0.94 20.33
CA LEU A 264 1.86 -0.43 19.10
C LEU A 264 2.48 0.96 19.31
N LEU A 265 1.75 1.88 19.96
CA LEU A 265 2.25 3.23 20.26
C LEU A 265 3.49 3.19 21.15
N ARG A 266 3.50 2.32 22.18
CA ARG A 266 4.66 2.11 23.02
C ARG A 266 5.84 1.55 22.23
N ALA A 267 5.62 0.51 21.41
CA ALA A 267 6.66 -0.13 20.63
C ALA A 267 7.28 0.82 19.59
N VAL A 268 6.48 1.65 18.93
CA VAL A 268 7.00 2.68 18.00
C VAL A 268 7.84 3.71 18.73
N ARG A 269 7.40 4.20 19.90
CA ARG A 269 8.16 5.15 20.72
C ARG A 269 9.48 4.55 21.19
N GLU A 270 9.46 3.31 21.63
CA GLU A 270 10.66 2.57 22.05
C GLU A 270 11.63 2.38 20.90
N ALA A 271 11.15 1.99 19.70
CA ALA A 271 11.97 1.88 18.51
C ALA A 271 12.63 3.21 18.15
N LEU A 272 11.87 4.31 18.13
CA LEU A 272 12.38 5.65 17.85
C LEU A 272 13.38 6.15 18.91
N ALA A 273 13.24 5.72 20.17
CA ALA A 273 14.17 6.04 21.22
C ALA A 273 15.49 5.26 21.14
N ASN A 274 15.44 4.06 20.57
CA ASN A 274 16.57 3.14 20.44
C ASN A 274 17.31 3.23 19.09
N THR A 275 16.94 4.18 18.23
CA THR A 275 17.59 4.43 16.95
C THR A 275 17.93 5.91 16.78
N TYR A 276 18.80 6.21 15.84
CA TYR A 276 18.96 7.59 15.40
C TYR A 276 17.98 7.90 14.27
N VAL A 277 17.61 9.16 14.15
CA VAL A 277 16.81 9.69 13.04
C VAL A 277 17.57 10.86 12.46
N ASP A 278 18.01 10.74 11.21
CA ASP A 278 18.75 11.79 10.49
C ASP A 278 17.82 12.95 10.13
N ARG A 279 17.48 13.78 11.12
CA ARG A 279 16.55 14.91 10.96
C ARG A 279 17.10 16.02 10.07
N GLY A 280 18.40 16.10 9.99
CA GLY A 280 19.10 17.03 9.11
C GLY A 280 19.15 16.57 7.65
N ASP A 281 18.87 15.27 7.41
CA ASP A 281 19.04 14.62 6.11
C ASP A 281 20.47 14.83 5.56
N THR A 282 21.46 14.73 6.49
CA THR A 282 22.88 15.04 6.25
C THR A 282 23.72 13.83 5.98
N ASP A 283 23.16 12.62 6.10
CA ASP A 283 23.86 11.33 6.00
C ASP A 283 24.89 11.10 7.12
N SER A 284 24.86 11.91 8.15
CA SER A 284 25.70 11.80 9.34
C SER A 284 24.84 11.78 10.59
N VAL A 285 25.33 11.13 11.63
CA VAL A 285 24.66 11.12 12.94
C VAL A 285 25.03 12.41 13.67
N ASP A 286 24.14 13.39 13.65
CA ASP A 286 24.32 14.65 14.36
C ASP A 286 23.76 14.57 15.80
N ALA A 287 24.15 15.54 16.65
CA ALA A 287 23.73 15.53 18.05
C ALA A 287 22.20 15.62 18.25
N GLY A 288 21.47 16.15 17.27
CA GLY A 288 20.00 16.23 17.26
C GLY A 288 19.30 14.94 16.84
N ASP A 289 20.01 14.00 16.23
CA ASP A 289 19.44 12.79 15.64
C ASP A 289 19.22 11.68 16.67
N VAL A 290 20.02 11.71 17.77
CA VAL A 290 19.88 10.75 18.86
C VAL A 290 18.94 11.34 19.90
N ARG A 291 17.80 10.70 20.11
CA ARG A 291 16.95 11.01 21.28
C ARG A 291 17.67 10.54 22.54
N GLN A 292 18.17 11.47 23.34
CA GLN A 292 18.72 11.11 24.63
C GLN A 292 17.63 10.51 25.51
N LEU A 293 17.75 9.24 25.83
CA LEU A 293 16.99 8.63 26.91
C LEU A 293 17.43 9.33 28.22
N VAL A 294 16.64 10.29 28.67
CA VAL A 294 16.77 10.78 30.04
C VAL A 294 16.25 9.68 30.94
N ILE A 295 17.16 8.80 31.37
CA ILE A 295 16.90 7.87 32.47
C ILE A 295 16.78 8.76 33.72
N ILE A 296 15.55 9.11 34.09
CA ILE A 296 15.28 9.70 35.44
C ILE A 296 15.45 8.51 36.38
N PRO A 297 16.51 8.46 37.20
CA PRO A 297 16.63 7.41 38.20
C PRO A 297 15.43 7.56 39.10
N ALA A 298 14.65 6.50 39.25
CA ALA A 298 13.57 6.45 40.24
C ALA A 298 14.20 6.71 41.58
N GLY A 299 13.98 7.93 42.11
CA GLY A 299 14.46 8.31 43.44
C GLY A 299 13.92 7.29 44.42
N ARG A 300 14.83 6.65 45.14
CA ARG A 300 14.45 5.89 46.33
C ARG A 300 13.80 6.89 47.32
N ALA A 301 12.49 6.67 47.56
CA ALA A 301 11.79 7.24 48.67
C ALA A 301 12.16 6.48 49.97
#